data_fe45d56169edeb50bf369f37e6ffac9c
#
_entry.id   fe45d56169edeb50bf369f37e6ffac9c
#
_cell.length_a   1.000
_cell.length_b   1.000
_cell.length_c   1.000
_cell.angle_alpha   90.00
_cell.angle_beta   90.00
_cell.angle_gamma   90.00
#
_symmetry.space_group_name_H-M   'P 1'
#
loop_
_entity.id
_entity.type
_entity.pdbx_description
1 polymer ?
#
loop_
_entity_poly.entity_id
_entity_poly.type
_entity_poly.pdbx_seq_one_letter_code
_entity_poly.pdbx_strand_id
1 'polypeptide(L)'
;MPPFEDPGKDDQEVHSPDSETQTVKTWKEAWNASPGPRQRKEFLMLFLKGIGMGTADIIPGVSGGTIAFITGIYGQLLNAIGSIDLRMLLKLSQGHFREALARIHLRFLLVLVIGIVLAILSTARLMHFLLNNYPVWTWSLFFGLITASILILARSIDNLRYGLIGILIGTLVAYWVTGMIPVETPKTLTFIFFSGLVAICAMILPG
;
A
#
# COMPACT_ATOMS: atom_id res chain seq x y z
N MET A 1 32.22 -63.70 -1.82
CA MET A 1 31.96 -62.46 -1.06
C MET A 1 32.36 -61.31 -1.96
N PRO A 2 31.46 -60.54 -2.51
CA PRO A 2 31.80 -59.32 -3.22
C PRO A 2 32.02 -58.17 -2.22
N PRO A 3 32.86 -57.18 -2.53
CA PRO A 3 33.18 -56.07 -1.65
C PRO A 3 31.99 -55.15 -1.44
N PHE A 4 31.88 -54.65 -0.23
CA PHE A 4 30.87 -53.74 0.27
C PHE A 4 31.09 -52.36 -0.36
N GLU A 5 30.20 -51.92 -1.25
CA GLU A 5 30.13 -50.53 -1.73
C GLU A 5 29.52 -49.67 -0.61
N ASP A 6 30.29 -48.67 -0.19
CA ASP A 6 29.90 -47.63 0.75
C ASP A 6 28.99 -46.58 0.03
N PRO A 7 27.69 -46.46 0.38
CA PRO A 7 26.80 -45.48 -0.25
C PRO A 7 26.76 -44.20 0.58
N GLY A 8 27.89 -43.50 0.69
CA GLY A 8 28.05 -42.38 1.60
C GLY A 8 28.88 -41.21 1.07
N LYS A 9 28.81 -40.92 -0.25
CA LYS A 9 29.31 -39.69 -0.79
C LYS A 9 28.27 -39.05 -1.72
N ASP A 10 27.10 -38.75 -1.17
CA ASP A 10 26.27 -37.71 -1.71
C ASP A 10 26.98 -36.40 -1.36
N ASP A 11 27.61 -35.81 -2.37
CA ASP A 11 28.17 -34.49 -2.36
C ASP A 11 27.05 -33.51 -1.97
N GLN A 12 26.97 -33.24 -0.67
CA GLN A 12 26.28 -32.05 -0.19
C GLN A 12 27.06 -30.87 -0.78
N GLU A 13 26.59 -30.39 -1.93
CA GLU A 13 26.85 -29.04 -2.36
C GLU A 13 26.43 -28.14 -1.21
N VAL A 14 27.42 -27.77 -0.40
CA VAL A 14 27.33 -26.69 0.56
C VAL A 14 26.94 -25.47 -0.24
N HIS A 15 25.65 -25.21 -0.27
CA HIS A 15 25.09 -23.97 -0.82
C HIS A 15 25.67 -22.83 0.00
N SER A 16 26.82 -22.33 -0.46
CA SER A 16 27.52 -21.20 0.14
C SER A 16 26.55 -20.00 0.11
N PRO A 17 26.32 -19.30 1.25
CA PRO A 17 25.45 -18.13 1.30
C PRO A 17 26.03 -16.89 0.61
N ASP A 18 27.11 -17.04 -0.11
CA ASP A 18 27.82 -15.98 -0.87
C ASP A 18 27.35 -15.90 -2.32
N SER A 19 26.06 -16.23 -2.61
CA SER A 19 25.50 -15.96 -3.91
C SER A 19 25.48 -14.45 -4.17
N GLU A 20 26.60 -14.02 -4.75
CA GLU A 20 26.72 -12.91 -5.70
C GLU A 20 25.97 -11.62 -5.30
N THR A 21 26.69 -10.79 -4.57
CA THR A 21 26.50 -9.35 -4.64
C THR A 21 26.85 -8.94 -6.08
N GLN A 22 25.95 -9.17 -7.04
CA GLN A 22 26.07 -8.64 -8.39
C GLN A 22 26.20 -7.13 -8.25
N THR A 23 27.42 -6.64 -8.42
CA THR A 23 27.70 -5.19 -8.45
C THR A 23 27.03 -4.63 -9.69
N VAL A 24 25.88 -4.01 -9.50
CA VAL A 24 25.10 -3.37 -10.57
C VAL A 24 25.87 -2.20 -11.10
N LYS A 25 26.51 -2.38 -12.28
CA LYS A 25 27.43 -1.39 -12.87
C LYS A 25 26.71 -0.28 -13.64
N THR A 26 25.51 -0.53 -14.13
CA THR A 26 24.75 0.43 -14.97
C THR A 26 23.34 0.70 -14.45
N TRP A 27 22.81 1.90 -14.74
CA TRP A 27 21.41 2.24 -14.43
C TRP A 27 20.39 1.32 -15.12
N LYS A 28 20.72 0.82 -16.33
CA LYS A 28 19.88 -0.13 -17.05
C LYS A 28 19.81 -1.48 -16.34
N GLU A 29 20.93 -1.95 -15.79
CA GLU A 29 20.98 -3.18 -15.00
C GLU A 29 20.16 -3.03 -13.70
N ALA A 30 20.32 -1.90 -12.98
CA ALA A 30 19.52 -1.60 -11.80
C ALA A 30 18.03 -1.61 -12.09
N TRP A 31 17.62 -0.97 -13.18
CA TRP A 31 16.24 -0.96 -13.63
C TRP A 31 15.72 -2.34 -14.01
N ASN A 32 16.50 -3.15 -14.71
CA ASN A 32 16.14 -4.50 -15.13
C ASN A 32 16.13 -5.50 -13.95
N ALA A 33 16.96 -5.29 -12.94
CA ALA A 33 16.99 -6.09 -11.72
C ALA A 33 15.81 -5.78 -10.78
N SER A 34 15.29 -4.54 -10.84
CA SER A 34 14.16 -4.13 -10.01
C SER A 34 12.91 -4.98 -10.29
N PRO A 35 12.26 -5.58 -9.27
CA PRO A 35 11.01 -6.29 -9.43
C PRO A 35 9.89 -5.36 -9.93
N GLY A 36 9.03 -5.89 -10.82
CA GLY A 36 7.90 -5.11 -11.33
C GLY A 36 7.50 -5.52 -12.75
N PRO A 37 6.58 -4.80 -13.38
CA PRO A 37 6.06 -5.10 -14.69
C PRO A 37 7.17 -5.09 -15.75
N ARG A 38 7.13 -6.03 -16.68
CA ARG A 38 8.09 -6.17 -17.79
C ARG A 38 7.47 -5.94 -19.15
N GLN A 39 6.20 -6.33 -19.30
CA GLN A 39 5.46 -6.18 -20.55
C GLN A 39 4.60 -4.91 -20.53
N ARG A 40 4.34 -4.32 -21.69
CA ARG A 40 3.49 -3.11 -21.80
C ARG A 40 2.09 -3.30 -21.19
N LYS A 41 1.53 -4.52 -21.36
CA LYS A 41 0.23 -4.87 -20.78
C LYS A 41 0.26 -4.86 -19.25
N GLU A 42 1.31 -5.37 -18.64
CA GLU A 42 1.49 -5.37 -17.18
C GLU A 42 1.62 -3.95 -16.63
N PHE A 43 2.38 -3.08 -17.34
CA PHE A 43 2.48 -1.66 -16.99
C PHE A 43 1.12 -0.98 -17.01
N LEU A 44 0.34 -1.19 -18.08
CA LEU A 44 -0.99 -0.61 -18.19
C LEU A 44 -1.93 -1.13 -17.11
N MET A 45 -1.94 -2.45 -16.87
CA MET A 45 -2.76 -3.05 -15.83
C MET A 45 -2.41 -2.52 -14.44
N LEU A 46 -1.12 -2.41 -14.11
CA LEU A 46 -0.67 -1.87 -12.83
C LEU A 46 -1.02 -0.39 -12.68
N PHE A 47 -0.86 0.38 -13.74
CA PHE A 47 -1.26 1.79 -13.78
C PHE A 47 -2.77 1.97 -13.54
N LEU A 48 -3.62 1.16 -14.19
CA LEU A 48 -5.07 1.17 -13.99
C LEU A 48 -5.45 0.77 -12.56
N LYS A 49 -4.76 -0.21 -11.97
CA LYS A 49 -4.92 -0.57 -10.56
C LYS A 49 -4.57 0.61 -9.65
N GLY A 50 -3.49 1.34 -9.96
CA GLY A 50 -3.13 2.58 -9.26
C GLY A 50 -4.21 3.66 -9.36
N ILE A 51 -4.80 3.84 -10.54
CA ILE A 51 -5.94 4.75 -10.72
C ILE A 51 -7.12 4.31 -9.85
N GLY A 52 -7.45 3.02 -9.85
CA GLY A 52 -8.51 2.47 -9.00
C GLY A 52 -8.27 2.74 -7.51
N MET A 53 -7.04 2.53 -7.04
CA MET A 53 -6.65 2.80 -5.65
C MET A 53 -6.81 4.29 -5.30
N GLY A 54 -6.22 5.18 -6.08
CA GLY A 54 -6.27 6.62 -5.80
C GLY A 54 -7.68 7.21 -5.92
N THR A 55 -8.54 6.66 -6.79
CA THR A 55 -9.96 7.03 -6.85
C THR A 55 -10.70 6.57 -5.60
N ALA A 56 -10.46 5.34 -5.16
CA ALA A 56 -11.08 4.76 -3.97
C ALA A 56 -10.73 5.55 -2.70
N ASP A 57 -9.49 6.02 -2.56
CA ASP A 57 -9.06 6.78 -1.37
C ASP A 57 -9.73 8.15 -1.23
N ILE A 58 -10.32 8.68 -2.30
CA ILE A 58 -11.08 9.95 -2.25
C ILE A 58 -12.55 9.72 -1.94
N ILE A 59 -13.07 8.53 -2.25
CA ILE A 59 -14.48 8.20 -2.07
C ILE A 59 -14.72 7.68 -0.65
N PRO A 60 -15.52 8.36 0.19
CA PRO A 60 -15.84 7.89 1.53
C PRO A 60 -16.47 6.48 1.53
N GLY A 61 -15.97 5.60 2.41
CA GLY A 61 -16.46 4.22 2.53
C GLY A 61 -15.77 3.22 1.61
N VAL A 62 -14.78 3.66 0.81
CA VAL A 62 -13.94 2.79 -0.02
C VAL A 62 -12.47 3.04 0.30
N SER A 63 -11.66 2.00 0.33
CA SER A 63 -10.23 2.09 0.64
C SER A 63 -9.39 1.62 -0.55
N GLY A 64 -8.35 2.38 -0.90
CA GLY A 64 -7.36 1.98 -1.91
C GLY A 64 -6.63 0.69 -1.54
N GLY A 65 -6.40 0.44 -0.25
CA GLY A 65 -5.87 -0.82 0.25
C GLY A 65 -6.77 -2.02 -0.09
N THR A 66 -8.09 -1.85 0.02
CA THR A 66 -9.08 -2.85 -0.39
C THR A 66 -9.01 -3.11 -1.90
N ILE A 67 -8.86 -2.05 -2.71
CA ILE A 67 -8.67 -2.21 -4.17
C ILE A 67 -7.38 -2.98 -4.47
N ALA A 68 -6.28 -2.69 -3.77
CA ALA A 68 -5.02 -3.42 -3.91
C ALA A 68 -5.21 -4.92 -3.58
N PHE A 69 -5.97 -5.22 -2.54
CA PHE A 69 -6.27 -6.59 -2.10
C PHE A 69 -7.10 -7.34 -3.15
N ILE A 70 -8.23 -6.79 -3.58
CA ILE A 70 -9.13 -7.40 -4.57
C ILE A 70 -8.43 -7.59 -5.92
N THR A 71 -7.58 -6.64 -6.32
CA THR A 71 -6.83 -6.72 -7.59
C THR A 71 -5.56 -7.57 -7.50
N GLY A 72 -5.28 -8.17 -6.34
CA GLY A 72 -4.19 -9.11 -6.13
C GLY A 72 -2.79 -8.50 -6.09
N ILE A 73 -2.65 -7.19 -5.89
CA ILE A 73 -1.35 -6.52 -5.79
C ILE A 73 -0.94 -6.16 -4.35
N TYR A 74 -1.79 -6.44 -3.38
CA TYR A 74 -1.55 -6.08 -1.97
C TYR A 74 -0.24 -6.66 -1.42
N GLY A 75 0.03 -7.96 -1.66
CA GLY A 75 1.27 -8.59 -1.24
C GLY A 75 2.51 -7.96 -1.90
N GLN A 76 2.41 -7.61 -3.19
CA GLN A 76 3.50 -6.91 -3.89
C GLN A 76 3.71 -5.50 -3.35
N LEU A 77 2.63 -4.81 -2.98
CA LEU A 77 2.69 -3.49 -2.36
C LEU A 77 3.38 -3.55 -1.00
N LEU A 78 3.01 -4.50 -0.14
CA LEU A 78 3.67 -4.68 1.17
C LEU A 78 5.16 -5.02 1.02
N ASN A 79 5.51 -5.91 0.08
CA ASN A 79 6.89 -6.25 -0.21
C ASN A 79 7.67 -5.04 -0.75
N ALA A 80 7.03 -4.23 -1.60
CA ALA A 80 7.64 -3.03 -2.15
C ALA A 80 7.91 -1.96 -1.06
N ILE A 81 6.97 -1.76 -0.14
CA ILE A 81 7.14 -0.87 1.01
C ILE A 81 8.21 -1.43 1.96
N GLY A 82 8.16 -2.72 2.27
CA GLY A 82 9.12 -3.40 3.14
C GLY A 82 10.54 -3.45 2.58
N SER A 83 10.71 -3.31 1.26
CA SER A 83 12.03 -3.23 0.62
C SER A 83 12.76 -1.89 0.89
N ILE A 84 12.05 -0.90 1.40
CA ILE A 84 12.60 0.38 1.87
C ILE A 84 13.07 0.18 3.32
N ASP A 85 14.18 -0.53 3.49
CA ASP A 85 14.75 -0.88 4.79
C ASP A 85 15.89 0.09 5.18
N LEU A 86 16.22 0.10 6.47
CA LEU A 86 17.34 0.87 7.03
C LEU A 86 18.67 0.59 6.31
N ARG A 87 18.87 -0.66 5.89
CA ARG A 87 20.04 -1.08 5.08
C ARG A 87 20.12 -0.38 3.73
N MET A 88 18.97 -0.11 3.12
CA MET A 88 18.86 0.66 1.89
C MET A 88 19.24 2.13 2.13
N LEU A 89 18.72 2.73 3.22
CA LEU A 89 19.08 4.09 3.60
C LEU A 89 20.58 4.24 3.87
N LEU A 90 21.21 3.25 4.51
CA LEU A 90 22.66 3.21 4.73
C LEU A 90 23.44 3.10 3.40
N LYS A 91 22.97 2.29 2.43
CA LYS A 91 23.58 2.22 1.11
C LYS A 91 23.41 3.53 0.31
N LEU A 92 22.28 4.19 0.48
CA LEU A 92 22.05 5.52 -0.11
C LEU A 92 23.03 6.56 0.46
N SER A 93 23.26 6.57 1.77
CA SER A 93 24.20 7.48 2.42
C SER A 93 25.66 7.21 2.04
N GLN A 94 25.98 5.96 1.67
CA GLN A 94 27.33 5.55 1.19
C GLN A 94 27.55 5.81 -0.31
N GLY A 95 26.59 6.43 -1.01
CA GLY A 95 26.69 6.73 -2.44
C GLY A 95 26.40 5.55 -3.38
N HIS A 96 25.96 4.39 -2.87
CA HIS A 96 25.65 3.20 -3.66
C HIS A 96 24.21 3.22 -4.20
N PHE A 97 23.83 4.31 -4.84
CA PHE A 97 22.46 4.54 -5.35
C PHE A 97 21.95 3.43 -6.26
N ARG A 98 22.79 2.86 -7.11
CA ARG A 98 22.42 1.82 -8.09
C ARG A 98 22.02 0.51 -7.43
N GLU A 99 22.76 0.10 -6.41
CA GLU A 99 22.47 -1.12 -5.66
C GLU A 99 21.23 -0.97 -4.78
N ALA A 100 21.01 0.22 -4.21
CA ALA A 100 19.80 0.54 -3.48
C ALA A 100 18.57 0.47 -4.40
N LEU A 101 18.65 1.10 -5.60
CA LEU A 101 17.57 1.07 -6.58
C LEU A 101 17.25 -0.34 -7.13
N ALA A 102 18.26 -1.19 -7.30
CA ALA A 102 18.05 -2.56 -7.78
C ALA A 102 17.26 -3.43 -6.80
N ARG A 103 17.36 -3.15 -5.50
CA ARG A 103 16.65 -3.87 -4.44
C ARG A 103 15.21 -3.41 -4.25
N ILE A 104 14.94 -2.13 -4.53
CA ILE A 104 13.59 -1.58 -4.38
C ILE A 104 12.75 -2.03 -5.56
N HIS A 105 11.48 -2.30 -5.31
CA HIS A 105 10.47 -2.54 -6.34
C HIS A 105 10.12 -1.23 -7.10
N LEU A 106 11.18 -0.52 -7.58
CA LEU A 106 11.05 0.84 -8.11
C LEU A 106 10.09 0.91 -9.28
N ARG A 107 10.18 -0.04 -10.23
CA ARG A 107 9.27 -0.07 -11.39
C ARG A 107 7.81 -0.23 -10.96
N PHE A 108 7.56 -1.12 -10.00
CA PHE A 108 6.23 -1.34 -9.45
C PHE A 108 5.72 -0.06 -8.78
N LEU A 109 6.51 0.51 -7.86
CA LEU A 109 6.12 1.70 -7.10
C LEU A 109 5.90 2.91 -7.99
N LEU A 110 6.79 3.19 -8.94
CA LEU A 110 6.65 4.34 -9.83
C LEU A 110 5.36 4.27 -10.65
N VAL A 111 5.07 3.13 -11.28
CA VAL A 111 3.86 2.98 -12.10
C VAL A 111 2.61 3.11 -11.25
N LEU A 112 2.61 2.47 -10.08
CA LEU A 112 1.48 2.50 -9.16
C LEU A 112 1.24 3.92 -8.64
N VAL A 113 2.29 4.60 -8.15
CA VAL A 113 2.20 5.96 -7.59
C VAL A 113 1.77 6.97 -8.65
N ILE A 114 2.28 6.88 -9.88
CA ILE A 114 1.83 7.74 -10.97
C ILE A 114 0.33 7.56 -11.23
N GLY A 115 -0.16 6.32 -11.22
CA GLY A 115 -1.59 6.02 -11.34
C GLY A 115 -2.40 6.62 -10.19
N ILE A 116 -1.94 6.46 -8.95
CA ILE A 116 -2.59 7.00 -7.75
C ILE A 116 -2.64 8.53 -7.80
N VAL A 117 -1.51 9.19 -8.07
CA VAL A 117 -1.43 10.66 -8.12
C VAL A 117 -2.34 11.23 -9.20
N LEU A 118 -2.35 10.63 -10.39
CA LEU A 118 -3.22 11.06 -11.48
C LEU A 118 -4.70 10.91 -11.08
N ALA A 119 -5.05 9.80 -10.44
CA ALA A 119 -6.40 9.56 -9.95
C ALA A 119 -6.80 10.58 -8.87
N ILE A 120 -5.92 10.84 -7.92
CA ILE A 120 -6.17 11.85 -6.86
C ILE A 120 -6.45 13.20 -7.49
N LEU A 121 -5.60 13.66 -8.40
CA LEU A 121 -5.74 14.97 -9.04
C LEU A 121 -7.03 15.08 -9.87
N SER A 122 -7.39 14.05 -10.62
CA SER A 122 -8.60 14.04 -11.44
C SER A 122 -9.86 13.89 -10.61
N THR A 123 -9.87 12.94 -9.66
CA THR A 123 -11.04 12.66 -8.81
C THR A 123 -11.28 13.80 -7.82
N ALA A 124 -10.23 14.43 -7.27
CA ALA A 124 -10.39 15.59 -6.40
C ALA A 124 -11.07 16.77 -7.12
N ARG A 125 -10.71 17.02 -8.38
CA ARG A 125 -11.39 18.04 -9.21
C ARG A 125 -12.86 17.68 -9.46
N LEU A 126 -13.14 16.42 -9.77
CA LEU A 126 -14.50 15.93 -9.97
C LEU A 126 -15.31 16.08 -8.68
N MET A 127 -14.77 15.69 -7.53
CA MET A 127 -15.44 15.82 -6.23
C MET A 127 -15.69 17.27 -5.86
N HIS A 128 -14.74 18.17 -6.10
CA HIS A 128 -14.94 19.61 -5.89
C HIS A 128 -16.10 20.13 -6.75
N PHE A 129 -16.15 19.76 -8.02
CA PHE A 129 -17.25 20.12 -8.91
C PHE A 129 -18.59 19.56 -8.43
N LEU A 130 -18.67 18.30 -8.06
CA LEU A 130 -19.88 17.65 -7.59
C LEU A 130 -20.39 18.24 -6.27
N LEU A 131 -19.49 18.50 -5.31
CA LEU A 131 -19.89 19.08 -4.02
C LEU A 131 -20.37 20.52 -4.15
N ASN A 132 -19.86 21.30 -5.11
CA ASN A 132 -20.31 22.66 -5.32
C ASN A 132 -21.62 22.75 -6.12
N ASN A 133 -21.81 21.90 -7.12
CA ASN A 133 -22.95 22.00 -8.02
C ASN A 133 -24.11 21.05 -7.65
N TYR A 134 -23.78 19.91 -7.04
CA TYR A 134 -24.73 18.83 -6.72
C TYR A 134 -24.54 18.30 -5.29
N PRO A 135 -24.51 19.14 -4.25
CA PRO A 135 -24.15 18.72 -2.89
C PRO A 135 -25.07 17.62 -2.34
N VAL A 136 -26.38 17.78 -2.50
CA VAL A 136 -27.37 16.82 -1.97
C VAL A 136 -27.17 15.43 -2.57
N TRP A 137 -27.00 15.33 -3.88
CA TRP A 137 -26.78 14.07 -4.57
C TRP A 137 -25.46 13.41 -4.17
N THR A 138 -24.42 14.21 -4.04
CA THR A 138 -23.07 13.74 -3.67
C THR A 138 -23.06 13.21 -2.24
N TRP A 139 -23.65 13.95 -1.29
CA TRP A 139 -23.75 13.49 0.09
C TRP A 139 -24.67 12.26 0.24
N SER A 140 -25.75 12.18 -0.53
CA SER A 140 -26.62 11.01 -0.54
C SER A 140 -25.89 9.76 -1.05
N LEU A 141 -25.07 9.92 -2.11
CA LEU A 141 -24.24 8.83 -2.61
C LEU A 141 -23.25 8.34 -1.55
N PHE A 142 -22.54 9.25 -0.90
CA PHE A 142 -21.57 8.89 0.16
C PHE A 142 -22.26 8.22 1.34
N PHE A 143 -23.40 8.73 1.78
CA PHE A 143 -24.19 8.11 2.82
C PHE A 143 -24.60 6.68 2.46
N GLY A 144 -25.04 6.46 1.22
CA GLY A 144 -25.38 5.14 0.71
C GLY A 144 -24.20 4.17 0.70
N LEU A 145 -23.01 4.64 0.25
CA LEU A 145 -21.79 3.83 0.24
C LEU A 145 -21.34 3.44 1.64
N ILE A 146 -21.33 4.41 2.57
CA ILE A 146 -20.96 4.16 3.98
C ILE A 146 -21.93 3.17 4.61
N THR A 147 -23.25 3.38 4.40
CA THR A 147 -24.29 2.49 4.92
C THR A 147 -24.14 1.07 4.36
N ALA A 148 -23.90 0.93 3.06
CA ALA A 148 -23.65 -0.36 2.42
C ALA A 148 -22.41 -1.06 3.00
N SER A 149 -21.33 -0.33 3.21
CA SER A 149 -20.11 -0.86 3.84
C SER A 149 -20.38 -1.35 5.26
N ILE A 150 -21.11 -0.59 6.07
CA ILE A 150 -21.50 -1.00 7.43
C ILE A 150 -22.32 -2.29 7.39
N LEU A 151 -23.29 -2.39 6.48
CA LEU A 151 -24.15 -3.58 6.36
C LEU A 151 -23.36 -4.83 5.93
N ILE A 152 -22.38 -4.66 5.03
CA ILE A 152 -21.54 -5.77 4.60
C ILE A 152 -20.63 -6.22 5.76
N LEU A 153 -19.98 -5.30 6.45
CA LEU A 153 -19.15 -5.62 7.61
C LEU A 153 -19.95 -6.27 8.74
N ALA A 154 -21.15 -5.75 9.02
CA ALA A 154 -22.01 -6.30 10.05
C ALA A 154 -22.37 -7.77 9.82
N ARG A 155 -22.50 -8.19 8.55
CA ARG A 155 -22.75 -9.60 8.19
C ARG A 155 -21.53 -10.51 8.43
N SER A 156 -20.35 -9.96 8.50
CA SER A 156 -19.09 -10.71 8.74
C SER A 156 -18.78 -10.89 10.24
N ILE A 157 -19.62 -10.34 11.13
CA ILE A 157 -19.44 -10.42 12.58
C ILE A 157 -20.11 -11.70 13.10
N ASP A 158 -19.32 -12.70 13.48
CA ASP A 158 -19.85 -13.98 14.01
C ASP A 158 -20.50 -13.82 15.39
N ASN A 159 -20.06 -12.86 16.20
CA ASN A 159 -20.53 -12.67 17.55
C ASN A 159 -21.17 -11.29 17.74
N LEU A 160 -22.50 -11.26 17.70
CA LEU A 160 -23.30 -10.03 17.77
C LEU A 160 -23.03 -9.20 19.04
N ARG A 161 -22.72 -9.84 20.17
CA ARG A 161 -22.47 -9.14 21.44
C ARG A 161 -21.21 -8.28 21.37
N TYR A 162 -20.10 -8.84 20.84
CA TYR A 162 -18.87 -8.08 20.64
C TYR A 162 -19.02 -7.02 19.55
N GLY A 163 -19.81 -7.31 18.52
CA GLY A 163 -20.15 -6.34 17.49
C GLY A 163 -20.90 -5.12 18.04
N LEU A 164 -21.91 -5.33 18.89
CA LEU A 164 -22.66 -4.25 19.54
C LEU A 164 -21.80 -3.39 20.47
N ILE A 165 -20.90 -4.01 21.24
CA ILE A 165 -19.95 -3.28 22.10
C ILE A 165 -19.03 -2.42 21.24
N GLY A 166 -18.51 -2.98 20.15
CA GLY A 166 -17.68 -2.25 19.19
C GLY A 166 -18.40 -1.07 18.56
N ILE A 167 -19.65 -1.23 18.15
CA ILE A 167 -20.48 -0.14 17.60
C ILE A 167 -20.69 0.96 18.64
N LEU A 168 -21.05 0.60 19.88
CA LEU A 168 -21.26 1.57 20.95
C LEU A 168 -19.97 2.38 21.23
N ILE A 169 -18.85 1.72 21.43
CA ILE A 169 -17.57 2.38 21.70
C ILE A 169 -17.17 3.22 20.49
N GLY A 170 -17.24 2.69 19.28
CA GLY A 170 -16.90 3.41 18.05
C GLY A 170 -17.77 4.64 17.83
N THR A 171 -19.08 4.54 18.09
CA THR A 171 -20.02 5.67 17.98
C THR A 171 -19.68 6.76 19.02
N LEU A 172 -19.40 6.35 20.27
CA LEU A 172 -19.05 7.29 21.32
C LEU A 172 -17.73 8.04 21.01
N VAL A 173 -16.74 7.32 20.56
CA VAL A 173 -15.45 7.90 20.14
C VAL A 173 -15.63 8.82 18.94
N ALA A 174 -16.37 8.40 17.91
CA ALA A 174 -16.64 9.21 16.74
C ALA A 174 -17.40 10.48 17.09
N TYR A 175 -18.43 10.38 17.96
CA TYR A 175 -19.19 11.54 18.44
C TYR A 175 -18.29 12.52 19.19
N TRP A 176 -17.42 12.01 20.05
CA TRP A 176 -16.48 12.85 20.79
C TRP A 176 -15.47 13.55 19.87
N VAL A 177 -14.89 12.82 18.92
CA VAL A 177 -13.93 13.37 17.95
C VAL A 177 -14.59 14.41 17.04
N THR A 178 -15.80 14.14 16.52
CA THR A 178 -16.51 15.09 15.64
C THR A 178 -17.02 16.33 16.35
N GLY A 179 -17.25 16.23 17.68
CA GLY A 179 -17.61 17.37 18.53
C GLY A 179 -16.42 18.24 18.95
N MET A 180 -15.19 17.80 18.69
CA MET A 180 -14.00 18.63 19.00
C MET A 180 -13.93 19.81 18.02
N ILE A 181 -13.75 21.01 18.59
CA ILE A 181 -13.56 22.21 17.78
C ILE A 181 -12.25 22.04 16.98
N PRO A 182 -12.25 22.33 15.66
CA PRO A 182 -11.02 22.31 14.88
C PRO A 182 -10.01 23.28 15.50
N VAL A 183 -8.98 22.72 16.14
CA VAL A 183 -7.86 23.51 16.67
C VAL A 183 -6.89 23.73 15.50
N GLU A 184 -6.44 24.97 15.33
CA GLU A 184 -5.35 25.23 14.40
C GLU A 184 -4.13 24.45 14.85
N THR A 185 -3.83 23.39 14.11
CA THR A 185 -2.70 22.52 14.43
C THR A 185 -1.39 23.24 14.18
N PRO A 186 -0.41 23.12 15.09
CA PRO A 186 0.88 23.76 14.89
C PRO A 186 1.53 23.22 13.62
N LYS A 187 1.86 24.13 12.68
CA LYS A 187 2.51 23.80 11.39
C LYS A 187 3.99 23.44 11.59
N THR A 188 4.31 22.65 12.62
CA THR A 188 5.65 22.18 12.87
C THR A 188 5.91 20.90 12.06
N LEU A 189 7.10 20.77 11.50
CA LEU A 189 7.52 19.58 10.74
C LEU A 189 7.34 18.29 11.55
N THR A 190 7.59 18.33 12.84
CA THR A 190 7.42 17.21 13.76
C THR A 190 5.95 16.76 13.85
N PHE A 191 5.02 17.71 13.97
CA PHE A 191 3.60 17.40 14.03
C PHE A 191 3.10 16.82 12.70
N ILE A 192 3.53 17.38 11.56
CA ILE A 192 3.20 16.88 10.23
C ILE A 192 3.73 15.46 10.04
N PHE A 193 4.95 15.19 10.50
CA PHE A 193 5.55 13.85 10.42
C PHE A 193 4.76 12.81 11.21
N PHE A 194 4.43 13.07 12.47
CA PHE A 194 3.68 12.12 13.29
C PHE A 194 2.24 11.92 12.82
N SER A 195 1.56 13.00 12.40
CA SER A 195 0.21 12.88 11.84
C SER A 195 0.21 12.10 10.53
N GLY A 196 1.21 12.31 9.67
CA GLY A 196 1.41 11.52 8.45
C GLY A 196 1.69 10.05 8.75
N LEU A 197 2.50 9.74 9.75
CA LEU A 197 2.78 8.37 10.18
C LEU A 197 1.50 7.64 10.61
N VAL A 198 0.67 8.27 11.44
CA VAL A 198 -0.62 7.70 11.87
C VAL A 198 -1.57 7.51 10.69
N ALA A 199 -1.65 8.50 9.80
CA ALA A 199 -2.49 8.42 8.61
C ALA A 199 -2.09 7.27 7.68
N ILE A 200 -0.79 7.08 7.43
CA ILE A 200 -0.29 5.97 6.60
C ILE A 200 -0.61 4.62 7.23
N CYS A 201 -0.42 4.46 8.55
CA CYS A 201 -0.78 3.23 9.25
C CYS A 201 -2.27 2.87 9.06
N ALA A 202 -3.16 3.88 9.12
CA ALA A 202 -4.58 3.67 8.90
C ALA A 202 -4.92 3.34 7.43
N MET A 203 -4.20 3.92 6.46
CA MET A 203 -4.45 3.71 5.03
C MET A 203 -3.94 2.35 4.50
N ILE A 204 -2.87 1.79 5.10
CA ILE A 204 -2.31 0.50 4.66
C ILE A 204 -3.23 -0.65 5.02
N LEU A 205 -3.99 -0.56 6.11
CA LEU A 205 -4.91 -1.60 6.51
C LEU A 205 -6.08 -1.67 5.53
N PRO A 206 -6.37 -2.86 4.96
CA PRO A 206 -7.57 -3.04 4.13
C PRO A 206 -8.79 -2.85 5.02
N GLY A 207 -9.57 -1.87 4.67
CA GLY A 207 -10.82 -1.53 5.39
C GLY A 207 -11.98 -2.46 5.05
#